data_1a73bd4b65568cce37d531bb80929f71
#
_entry.id   1a73bd4b65568cce37d531bb80929f71
#
_cell.length_a   1.000
_cell.length_b   1.000
_cell.length_c   1.000
_cell.angle_alpha   90.00
_cell.angle_beta   90.00
_cell.angle_gamma   90.00
#
_symmetry.space_group_name_H-M   'P 1'
#
loop_
_entity.id
_entity.type
_entity.pdbx_description
1 polymer ?
#
loop_
_entity_poly.entity_id
_entity_poly.type
_entity_poly.pdbx_seq_one_letter_code
_entity_poly.pdbx_strand_id
1 'polypeptide(L)'
;MRSLFTFVVIVACTISCVSSNAQESSPGQTPSPSPSSISPDKKWQYRVEDDDSAVLVRSDREESVIKLSDPEKDGSLKAKTGKLIWAADSQRFAFNYQSGGKYYSCDIYELAGTKWKKLPDLEKKAAAVRKLMARAKQTRLKEAGAEHANPIEDVWRVRHWIDNDTFEVLVYSEGGVAMRGSGEAASLITGVLFTVKCDNRGNWNITGTRELNEEDAMKMFEESETE
;
A
#
# COMPACT_ATOMS: atom_id res chain seq x y z
N MET A 1 -11.81 76.09 -1.22
CA MET A 1 -11.43 75.47 0.07
C MET A 1 -11.94 74.04 0.10
N ARG A 2 -11.09 73.06 -0.17
CA ARG A 2 -11.42 71.66 -0.03
C ARG A 2 -10.31 70.98 0.82
N SER A 3 -10.68 70.63 2.03
CA SER A 3 -9.79 69.98 3.03
C SER A 3 -9.61 68.50 2.67
N LEU A 4 -8.38 68.07 2.47
CA LEU A 4 -7.97 66.69 2.31
C LEU A 4 -7.70 66.12 3.73
N PHE A 5 -8.50 65.17 4.14
CA PHE A 5 -8.21 64.35 5.32
C PHE A 5 -7.38 63.12 4.90
N THR A 6 -6.15 63.08 5.33
CA THR A 6 -5.23 61.97 5.16
C THR A 6 -5.47 60.96 6.32
N PHE A 7 -6.01 59.79 6.02
CA PHE A 7 -6.09 58.66 6.99
C PHE A 7 -4.77 57.89 6.96
N VAL A 8 -4.07 57.91 8.07
CA VAL A 8 -2.91 57.04 8.32
C VAL A 8 -3.46 55.77 8.95
N VAL A 9 -3.38 54.64 8.22
CA VAL A 9 -3.66 53.30 8.76
C VAL A 9 -2.36 52.69 9.30
N ILE A 10 -2.26 52.60 10.62
CA ILE A 10 -1.17 51.90 11.30
C ILE A 10 -1.55 50.40 11.33
N VAL A 11 -0.87 49.60 10.51
CA VAL A 11 -0.95 48.14 10.57
C VAL A 11 0.03 47.65 11.64
N ALA A 12 -0.52 47.24 12.78
CA ALA A 12 0.25 46.55 13.82
C ALA A 12 0.46 45.09 13.43
N CYS A 13 1.67 44.72 12.97
CA CYS A 13 2.06 43.34 12.80
C CYS A 13 2.33 42.72 14.19
N THR A 14 1.38 41.91 14.67
CA THR A 14 1.63 41.02 15.80
C THR A 14 2.37 39.79 15.31
N ILE A 15 3.67 39.71 15.61
CA ILE A 15 4.48 38.52 15.38
C ILE A 15 4.09 37.50 16.48
N SER A 16 3.27 36.54 16.11
CA SER A 16 3.01 35.37 16.95
C SER A 16 4.22 34.43 16.84
N CYS A 17 5.04 34.42 17.88
CA CYS A 17 6.06 33.39 18.06
C CYS A 17 5.34 32.05 18.29
N VAL A 18 5.31 31.22 17.27
CA VAL A 18 4.95 29.80 17.40
C VAL A 18 6.14 29.10 18.05
N SER A 19 6.05 28.86 19.34
CA SER A 19 6.99 28.00 20.06
C SER A 19 6.80 26.58 19.53
N SER A 20 7.69 26.13 18.67
CA SER A 20 7.81 24.72 18.31
C SER A 20 8.26 23.97 19.56
N ASN A 21 7.33 23.37 20.25
CA ASN A 21 7.63 22.33 21.23
C ASN A 21 8.20 21.13 20.46
N ALA A 22 9.53 21.08 20.33
CA ALA A 22 10.23 19.85 20.05
C ALA A 22 9.96 18.92 21.24
N GLN A 23 9.03 18.01 21.06
CA GLN A 23 8.75 16.93 22.00
C GLN A 23 9.97 16.01 21.98
N GLU A 24 10.87 16.17 22.96
CA GLU A 24 11.93 15.21 23.24
C GLU A 24 11.28 13.85 23.44
N SER A 25 11.49 12.96 22.46
CA SER A 25 11.08 11.56 22.55
C SER A 25 11.87 10.92 23.69
N SER A 26 11.19 10.63 24.81
CA SER A 26 11.72 9.84 25.92
C SER A 26 12.25 8.50 25.39
N PRO A 27 13.49 8.12 25.69
CA PRO A 27 14.01 6.81 25.29
C PRO A 27 13.24 5.74 26.09
N GLY A 28 12.45 4.92 25.39
CA GLY A 28 11.77 3.76 25.97
C GLY A 28 10.28 3.59 25.68
N GLN A 29 9.64 4.48 24.94
CA GLN A 29 8.27 4.23 24.49
C GLN A 29 8.29 3.47 23.15
N THR A 30 8.10 2.16 23.21
CA THR A 30 7.70 1.38 22.04
C THR A 30 6.44 2.03 21.45
N PRO A 31 6.43 2.42 20.16
CA PRO A 31 5.26 3.06 19.57
C PRO A 31 4.03 2.16 19.74
N SER A 32 2.93 2.74 20.21
CA SER A 32 1.66 2.01 20.36
C SER A 32 1.26 1.46 18.99
N PRO A 33 0.96 0.16 18.87
CA PRO A 33 0.67 -0.46 17.58
C PRO A 33 -0.54 0.19 16.92
N SER A 34 -0.45 0.41 15.62
CA SER A 34 -1.59 0.83 14.79
C SER A 34 -2.71 -0.23 14.87
N PRO A 35 -4.00 0.15 14.86
CA PRO A 35 -5.12 -0.81 14.90
C PRO A 35 -5.04 -1.92 13.84
N SER A 36 -4.51 -1.63 12.67
CA SER A 36 -4.29 -2.61 11.58
C SER A 36 -3.18 -3.62 11.89
N SER A 37 -2.36 -3.39 12.90
CA SER A 37 -1.26 -4.29 13.28
C SER A 37 -1.70 -5.46 14.15
N ILE A 38 -2.93 -5.46 14.68
CA ILE A 38 -3.46 -6.48 15.59
C ILE A 38 -4.55 -7.27 14.87
N SER A 39 -4.54 -8.61 15.04
CA SER A 39 -5.61 -9.47 14.49
C SER A 39 -6.97 -9.19 15.14
N PRO A 40 -8.10 -9.43 14.45
CA PRO A 40 -9.45 -9.26 15.00
C PRO A 40 -9.68 -10.01 16.32
N ASP A 41 -9.13 -11.23 16.48
CA ASP A 41 -9.19 -12.03 17.70
C ASP A 41 -8.15 -11.61 18.78
N LYS A 42 -7.33 -10.58 18.50
CA LYS A 42 -6.29 -10.01 19.37
C LYS A 42 -5.18 -10.98 19.79
N LYS A 43 -5.05 -12.12 19.12
CA LYS A 43 -4.00 -13.10 19.45
C LYS A 43 -2.68 -12.82 18.76
N TRP A 44 -2.69 -12.07 17.66
CA TRP A 44 -1.55 -11.83 16.79
C TRP A 44 -1.31 -10.36 16.61
N GLN A 45 -0.03 -9.97 16.57
CA GLN A 45 0.39 -8.59 16.41
C GLN A 45 1.58 -8.50 15.45
N TYR A 46 1.54 -7.52 14.55
CA TYR A 46 2.68 -7.10 13.75
C TYR A 46 3.63 -6.25 14.59
N ARG A 47 4.93 -6.53 14.49
CA ARG A 47 5.96 -5.75 15.14
C ARG A 47 7.18 -5.61 14.23
N VAL A 48 7.82 -4.44 14.28
CA VAL A 48 9.16 -4.22 13.72
C VAL A 48 10.15 -4.32 14.88
N GLU A 49 11.15 -5.17 14.73
CA GLU A 49 12.21 -5.38 15.72
C GLU A 49 13.31 -4.33 15.57
N ASP A 50 14.20 -4.24 16.54
CA ASP A 50 15.31 -3.27 16.55
C ASP A 50 16.29 -3.45 15.37
N ASP A 51 16.35 -4.65 14.80
CA ASP A 51 17.15 -4.98 13.61
C ASP A 51 16.44 -4.65 12.29
N ASP A 52 15.34 -3.87 12.33
CA ASP A 52 14.48 -3.57 11.17
C ASP A 52 13.84 -4.84 10.54
N SER A 53 13.77 -5.95 11.22
CA SER A 53 12.98 -7.10 10.75
C SER A 53 11.50 -6.93 11.09
N ALA A 54 10.63 -7.40 10.21
CA ALA A 54 9.20 -7.47 10.47
C ALA A 54 8.81 -8.86 10.93
N VAL A 55 8.08 -8.94 12.03
CA VAL A 55 7.65 -10.21 12.62
C VAL A 55 6.15 -10.19 12.95
N LEU A 56 5.54 -11.36 12.92
CA LEU A 56 4.27 -11.59 13.57
C LEU A 56 4.53 -12.23 14.93
N VAL A 57 4.02 -11.62 15.99
CA VAL A 57 4.17 -12.10 17.35
C VAL A 57 2.84 -12.57 17.90
N ARG A 58 2.91 -13.44 18.88
CA ARG A 58 1.76 -13.83 19.67
C ARG A 58 1.56 -12.83 20.82
N SER A 59 0.40 -12.19 20.90
CA SER A 59 0.16 -11.09 21.83
C SER A 59 0.24 -11.48 23.31
N ASP A 60 -0.06 -12.77 23.63
CA ASP A 60 -0.04 -13.28 25.00
C ASP A 60 1.35 -13.69 25.52
N ARG A 61 2.34 -13.86 24.62
CA ARG A 61 3.67 -14.37 24.97
C ARG A 61 4.82 -13.53 24.44
N GLU A 62 4.52 -12.53 23.61
CA GLU A 62 5.51 -11.70 22.88
C GLU A 62 6.52 -12.52 22.04
N GLU A 63 6.16 -13.78 21.75
CA GLU A 63 7.00 -14.70 21.00
C GLU A 63 6.81 -14.48 19.51
N SER A 64 7.91 -14.29 18.79
CA SER A 64 7.90 -14.21 17.34
C SER A 64 7.54 -15.57 16.75
N VAL A 65 6.46 -15.64 15.97
CA VAL A 65 5.96 -16.87 15.37
C VAL A 65 6.29 -17.01 13.89
N ILE A 66 6.52 -15.88 13.20
CA ILE A 66 6.96 -15.84 11.81
C ILE A 66 7.69 -14.54 11.50
N LYS A 67 8.81 -14.64 10.78
CA LYS A 67 9.52 -13.49 10.21
C LYS A 67 8.90 -13.15 8.85
N LEU A 68 8.36 -11.94 8.72
CA LEU A 68 7.68 -11.43 7.51
C LEU A 68 8.67 -10.74 6.57
N SER A 69 9.71 -10.12 7.12
CA SER A 69 10.83 -9.57 6.35
C SER A 69 12.14 -9.79 7.07
N ASP A 70 13.21 -9.83 6.28
CA ASP A 70 14.59 -9.97 6.74
C ASP A 70 15.38 -8.81 6.13
N PRO A 71 15.87 -7.83 6.92
CA PRO A 71 16.52 -6.64 6.38
C PRO A 71 17.80 -6.96 5.60
N GLU A 72 18.49 -8.07 5.89
CA GLU A 72 19.66 -8.50 5.13
C GLU A 72 19.30 -8.97 3.70
N LYS A 73 18.08 -9.47 3.50
CA LYS A 73 17.58 -9.99 2.21
C LYS A 73 16.66 -9.02 1.49
N ASP A 74 15.74 -8.41 2.27
CA ASP A 74 14.63 -7.61 1.75
C ASP A 74 14.89 -6.10 1.88
N GLY A 75 15.91 -5.68 2.65
CA GLY A 75 16.11 -4.30 3.08
C GLY A 75 15.11 -3.87 4.17
N SER A 76 15.39 -2.77 4.85
CA SER A 76 14.55 -2.26 5.96
C SER A 76 13.21 -1.68 5.50
N LEU A 77 13.08 -1.31 4.21
CA LEU A 77 11.88 -0.66 3.67
C LEU A 77 10.64 -1.55 3.80
N LYS A 78 10.79 -2.86 3.55
CA LYS A 78 9.71 -3.83 3.64
C LYS A 78 9.06 -3.87 5.03
N ALA A 79 9.86 -3.81 6.09
CA ALA A 79 9.36 -3.77 7.44
C ALA A 79 8.68 -2.43 7.78
N LYS A 80 9.33 -1.31 7.42
CA LYS A 80 8.85 0.05 7.76
C LYS A 80 7.55 0.44 7.08
N THR A 81 7.31 -0.10 5.88
CA THR A 81 6.10 0.18 5.09
C THR A 81 5.05 -0.92 5.17
N GLY A 82 5.36 -2.00 5.90
CA GLY A 82 4.50 -3.17 6.00
C GLY A 82 3.17 -2.88 6.70
N LYS A 83 2.08 -3.35 6.11
CA LYS A 83 0.72 -3.28 6.68
C LYS A 83 0.08 -4.66 6.61
N LEU A 84 -0.63 -5.06 7.67
CA LEU A 84 -1.42 -6.29 7.69
C LEU A 84 -2.89 -5.97 7.39
N ILE A 85 -3.46 -6.72 6.46
CA ILE A 85 -4.89 -6.73 6.18
C ILE A 85 -5.42 -8.09 6.60
N TRP A 86 -6.17 -8.13 7.68
CA TRP A 86 -6.66 -9.35 8.30
C TRP A 86 -7.99 -9.82 7.71
N ALA A 87 -8.15 -11.14 7.52
CA ALA A 87 -9.47 -11.76 7.41
C ALA A 87 -10.19 -11.71 8.77
N ALA A 88 -11.53 -11.64 8.75
CA ALA A 88 -12.33 -11.45 9.95
C ALA A 88 -12.17 -12.57 11.01
N ASP A 89 -11.88 -13.80 10.56
CA ASP A 89 -11.66 -14.97 11.42
C ASP A 89 -10.24 -15.06 12.00
N SER A 90 -9.35 -14.14 11.65
CA SER A 90 -7.93 -14.14 12.06
C SER A 90 -7.14 -15.38 11.63
N GLN A 91 -7.64 -16.14 10.65
CA GLN A 91 -6.94 -17.31 10.13
C GLN A 91 -6.08 -17.00 8.89
N ARG A 92 -6.27 -15.83 8.30
CA ARG A 92 -5.51 -15.35 7.15
C ARG A 92 -5.22 -13.87 7.28
N PHE A 93 -4.11 -13.46 6.68
CA PHE A 93 -3.81 -12.05 6.46
C PHE A 93 -3.02 -11.84 5.17
N ALA A 94 -3.13 -10.65 4.63
CA ALA A 94 -2.22 -10.13 3.62
C ALA A 94 -1.19 -9.21 4.27
N PHE A 95 0.06 -9.32 3.84
CA PHE A 95 1.13 -8.42 4.21
C PHE A 95 1.47 -7.56 2.99
N ASN A 96 0.95 -6.33 2.95
CA ASN A 96 1.29 -5.33 1.94
C ASN A 96 2.57 -4.61 2.34
N TYR A 97 3.51 -4.44 1.43
CA TYR A 97 4.78 -3.79 1.72
C TYR A 97 5.40 -3.14 0.49
N GLN A 98 6.31 -2.22 0.71
CA GLN A 98 7.15 -1.62 -0.33
C GLN A 98 8.47 -2.40 -0.42
N SER A 99 8.78 -2.92 -1.60
CA SER A 99 9.98 -3.73 -1.84
C SER A 99 11.17 -2.94 -2.40
N GLY A 100 10.93 -1.67 -2.78
CA GLY A 100 11.97 -0.78 -3.29
C GLY A 100 11.36 0.40 -4.04
N GLY A 101 11.90 1.59 -3.87
CA GLY A 101 11.42 2.78 -4.57
C GLY A 101 9.91 2.96 -4.52
N LYS A 102 9.23 2.86 -5.66
CA LYS A 102 7.77 2.91 -5.78
C LYS A 102 7.12 1.51 -5.92
N TYR A 103 7.87 0.44 -5.71
CA TYR A 103 7.41 -0.93 -5.89
C TYR A 103 6.70 -1.45 -4.65
N TYR A 104 5.44 -1.81 -4.80
CA TYR A 104 4.64 -2.42 -3.75
C TYR A 104 4.27 -3.84 -4.14
N SER A 105 4.31 -4.73 -3.18
CA SER A 105 3.93 -6.13 -3.34
C SER A 105 3.12 -6.59 -2.14
N CYS A 106 2.54 -7.77 -2.24
CA CYS A 106 1.79 -8.38 -1.14
C CYS A 106 2.08 -9.88 -1.02
N ASP A 107 2.19 -10.33 0.22
CA ASP A 107 2.31 -11.73 0.59
C ASP A 107 1.06 -12.16 1.35
N ILE A 108 0.54 -13.35 1.07
CA ILE A 108 -0.64 -13.89 1.75
C ILE A 108 -0.19 -15.00 2.68
N TYR A 109 -0.73 -15.00 3.89
CA TYR A 109 -0.44 -15.99 4.92
C TYR A 109 -1.72 -16.66 5.42
N GLU A 110 -1.62 -17.95 5.75
CA GLU A 110 -2.69 -18.78 6.30
C GLU A 110 -2.20 -19.51 7.55
N LEU A 111 -3.05 -19.58 8.57
CA LEU A 111 -2.81 -20.38 9.77
C LEU A 111 -3.17 -21.83 9.52
N ALA A 112 -2.18 -22.67 9.29
CA ALA A 112 -2.34 -24.12 9.10
C ALA A 112 -2.12 -24.86 10.44
N GLY A 113 -3.22 -25.15 11.14
CA GLY A 113 -3.16 -25.67 12.51
C GLY A 113 -2.59 -24.64 13.49
N THR A 114 -1.34 -24.81 13.92
CA THR A 114 -0.66 -23.86 14.84
C THR A 114 0.46 -23.05 14.18
N LYS A 115 0.67 -23.23 12.89
CA LYS A 115 1.79 -22.59 12.16
C LYS A 115 1.28 -21.72 11.03
N TRP A 116 1.85 -20.54 10.92
CA TRP A 116 1.62 -19.66 9.79
C TRP A 116 2.39 -20.16 8.58
N LYS A 117 1.77 -20.14 7.43
CA LYS A 117 2.33 -20.54 6.14
C LYS A 117 2.08 -19.45 5.12
N LYS A 118 3.14 -19.06 4.40
CA LYS A 118 3.01 -18.18 3.23
C LYS A 118 2.39 -18.97 2.08
N LEU A 119 1.36 -18.40 1.47
CA LEU A 119 0.72 -18.94 0.28
C LEU A 119 1.57 -18.67 -0.98
N PRO A 120 1.31 -19.37 -2.09
CA PRO A 120 1.99 -19.12 -3.33
C PRO A 120 1.84 -17.65 -3.78
N ASP A 121 2.94 -17.11 -4.30
CA ASP A 121 3.07 -15.73 -4.75
C ASP A 121 2.00 -15.38 -5.81
N LEU A 122 1.18 -14.36 -5.49
CA LEU A 122 0.10 -13.87 -6.35
C LEU A 122 0.64 -13.34 -7.68
N GLU A 123 1.67 -12.52 -7.59
CA GLU A 123 2.26 -11.84 -8.73
C GLU A 123 2.80 -12.84 -9.76
N LYS A 124 3.49 -13.90 -9.30
CA LYS A 124 4.01 -14.95 -10.17
C LYS A 124 2.92 -15.79 -10.81
N LYS A 125 1.86 -16.10 -10.09
CA LYS A 125 0.80 -16.99 -10.56
C LYS A 125 -0.32 -16.28 -11.34
N ALA A 126 -0.53 -14.98 -11.14
CA ALA A 126 -1.61 -14.22 -11.78
C ALA A 126 -1.30 -13.82 -13.24
N ALA A 127 -0.89 -14.77 -14.07
CA ALA A 127 -0.56 -14.49 -15.49
C ALA A 127 -1.71 -13.81 -16.25
N ALA A 128 -2.96 -14.16 -15.96
CA ALA A 128 -4.13 -13.54 -16.57
C ALA A 128 -4.22 -12.04 -16.23
N VAL A 129 -3.96 -11.66 -14.97
CA VAL A 129 -3.98 -10.26 -14.52
C VAL A 129 -2.85 -9.48 -15.18
N ARG A 130 -1.62 -10.02 -15.22
CA ARG A 130 -0.50 -9.37 -15.93
C ARG A 130 -0.81 -9.13 -17.41
N LYS A 131 -1.48 -10.09 -18.06
CA LYS A 131 -1.92 -9.93 -19.47
C LYS A 131 -2.95 -8.82 -19.62
N LEU A 132 -3.91 -8.71 -18.68
CA LEU A 132 -4.88 -7.62 -18.65
C LEU A 132 -4.20 -6.27 -18.46
N MET A 133 -3.31 -6.15 -17.47
CA MET A 133 -2.53 -4.93 -17.24
C MET A 133 -1.74 -4.50 -18.48
N ALA A 134 -1.03 -5.43 -19.12
CA ALA A 134 -0.29 -5.15 -20.33
C ALA A 134 -1.19 -4.63 -21.46
N ARG A 135 -2.38 -5.23 -21.62
CA ARG A 135 -3.38 -4.79 -22.60
C ARG A 135 -3.93 -3.41 -22.26
N ALA A 136 -4.29 -3.16 -21.01
CA ALA A 136 -4.81 -1.88 -20.56
C ALA A 136 -3.77 -0.76 -20.77
N LYS A 137 -2.50 -0.98 -20.41
CA LYS A 137 -1.40 -0.06 -20.70
C LYS A 137 -1.28 0.26 -22.19
N GLN A 138 -1.33 -0.74 -23.05
CA GLN A 138 -1.27 -0.52 -24.51
C GLN A 138 -2.46 0.28 -25.04
N THR A 139 -3.67 0.05 -24.50
CA THR A 139 -4.86 0.82 -24.86
C THR A 139 -4.70 2.28 -24.48
N ARG A 140 -4.29 2.54 -23.24
CA ARG A 140 -4.05 3.91 -22.75
C ARG A 140 -2.95 4.63 -23.52
N LEU A 141 -1.84 3.97 -23.86
CA LEU A 141 -0.78 4.53 -24.70
C LEU A 141 -1.32 4.98 -26.07
N LYS A 142 -2.15 4.17 -26.70
CA LYS A 142 -2.78 4.51 -28.00
C LYS A 142 -3.74 5.70 -27.86
N GLU A 143 -4.57 5.72 -26.82
CA GLU A 143 -5.51 6.82 -26.54
C GLU A 143 -4.76 8.13 -26.30
N ALA A 144 -3.63 8.09 -25.60
CA ALA A 144 -2.77 9.24 -25.36
C ALA A 144 -1.92 9.66 -26.58
N GLY A 145 -1.95 8.90 -27.67
CA GLY A 145 -1.09 9.16 -28.85
C GLY A 145 0.42 9.01 -28.56
N ALA A 146 0.78 8.28 -27.51
CA ALA A 146 2.15 8.04 -27.12
C ALA A 146 2.70 6.73 -27.69
N GLU A 147 3.99 6.71 -28.06
CA GLU A 147 4.64 5.51 -28.58
C GLU A 147 5.21 4.63 -27.47
N HIS A 148 5.71 5.25 -26.42
CA HIS A 148 6.38 4.57 -25.31
C HIS A 148 5.97 5.18 -23.98
N ALA A 149 5.78 4.33 -22.96
CA ALA A 149 5.77 4.75 -21.58
C ALA A 149 7.13 4.41 -20.96
N ASN A 150 7.58 5.20 -20.01
CA ASN A 150 8.66 4.79 -19.14
C ASN A 150 8.22 3.50 -18.43
N PRO A 151 9.05 2.44 -18.40
CA PRO A 151 8.70 1.21 -17.72
C PRO A 151 8.48 1.53 -16.23
N ILE A 152 7.27 1.29 -15.78
CA ILE A 152 6.91 1.38 -14.38
C ILE A 152 6.40 0.02 -13.98
N GLU A 153 6.92 -0.46 -12.86
CA GLU A 153 6.46 -1.74 -12.31
C GLU A 153 5.07 -1.59 -11.73
N ASP A 154 4.34 -2.67 -11.72
CA ASP A 154 2.99 -2.70 -11.19
C ASP A 154 3.04 -2.73 -9.66
N VAL A 155 2.19 -1.94 -9.03
CA VAL A 155 1.93 -1.98 -7.60
C VAL A 155 0.87 -3.03 -7.34
N TRP A 156 1.16 -3.98 -6.44
CA TRP A 156 0.23 -5.04 -6.05
C TRP A 156 -0.17 -4.84 -4.59
N ARG A 157 -1.47 -4.67 -4.32
CA ARG A 157 -1.99 -4.47 -2.96
C ARG A 157 -3.28 -5.24 -2.74
N VAL A 158 -3.34 -5.98 -1.65
CA VAL A 158 -4.62 -6.46 -1.13
C VAL A 158 -5.33 -5.25 -0.49
N ARG A 159 -6.56 -4.99 -0.90
CA ARG A 159 -7.37 -3.90 -0.36
C ARG A 159 -8.10 -4.33 0.91
N HIS A 160 -8.86 -5.40 0.83
CA HIS A 160 -9.62 -5.92 1.96
C HIS A 160 -10.01 -7.38 1.71
N TRP A 161 -10.43 -8.05 2.76
CA TRP A 161 -11.09 -9.34 2.70
C TRP A 161 -12.60 -9.13 2.55
N ILE A 162 -13.21 -9.80 1.56
CA ILE A 162 -14.66 -9.81 1.33
C ILE A 162 -15.32 -10.77 2.34
N ASP A 163 -14.66 -11.90 2.55
CA ASP A 163 -14.99 -12.91 3.55
C ASP A 163 -13.69 -13.59 4.05
N ASN A 164 -13.79 -14.71 4.77
CA ASN A 164 -12.64 -15.37 5.37
C ASN A 164 -11.69 -16.03 4.36
N ASP A 165 -12.14 -16.28 3.15
CA ASP A 165 -11.34 -16.96 2.11
C ASP A 165 -11.25 -16.16 0.78
N THR A 166 -11.92 -15.04 0.69
CA THR A 166 -12.01 -14.21 -0.52
C THR A 166 -11.55 -12.79 -0.28
N PHE A 167 -10.65 -12.28 -1.12
CA PHE A 167 -10.12 -10.92 -0.99
C PHE A 167 -9.97 -10.22 -2.34
N GLU A 168 -9.94 -8.90 -2.31
CA GLU A 168 -9.68 -8.04 -3.46
C GLU A 168 -8.23 -7.61 -3.52
N VAL A 169 -7.69 -7.60 -4.74
CA VAL A 169 -6.34 -7.11 -5.05
C VAL A 169 -6.42 -6.02 -6.11
N LEU A 170 -5.82 -4.89 -5.81
CA LEU A 170 -5.57 -3.83 -6.78
C LEU A 170 -4.19 -4.05 -7.41
N VAL A 171 -4.14 -4.06 -8.74
CA VAL A 171 -2.90 -3.86 -9.50
C VAL A 171 -2.96 -2.49 -10.14
N TYR A 172 -2.03 -1.63 -9.79
CA TYR A 172 -1.98 -0.25 -10.21
C TYR A 172 -0.64 0.06 -10.88
N SER A 173 -0.65 0.90 -11.87
CA SER A 173 0.56 1.36 -12.54
C SER A 173 0.38 2.81 -12.95
N GLU A 174 1.37 3.64 -12.64
CA GLU A 174 1.45 5.03 -13.07
C GLU A 174 2.76 5.27 -13.80
N GLY A 175 2.70 5.85 -15.01
CA GLY A 175 3.86 6.07 -15.85
C GLY A 175 3.87 7.40 -16.57
N GLY A 176 5.04 8.06 -16.62
CA GLY A 176 5.24 9.20 -17.49
C GLY A 176 5.32 8.76 -18.96
N VAL A 177 4.56 9.42 -19.81
CA VAL A 177 4.62 9.23 -21.27
C VAL A 177 5.03 10.53 -21.97
N ALA A 178 5.89 10.42 -22.97
CA ALA A 178 6.19 11.54 -23.83
C ALA A 178 5.13 11.60 -24.96
N MET A 179 4.42 12.71 -25.04
CA MET A 179 3.43 12.94 -26.09
C MET A 179 4.12 13.23 -27.41
N ARG A 180 3.62 12.60 -28.47
CA ARG A 180 4.20 12.73 -29.82
C ARG A 180 4.10 14.18 -30.32
N GLY A 181 5.24 14.82 -30.53
CA GLY A 181 5.32 16.14 -31.19
C GLY A 181 5.10 17.35 -30.29
N SER A 182 4.69 17.20 -29.03
CA SER A 182 4.51 18.35 -28.12
C SER A 182 5.65 18.55 -27.15
N GLY A 183 6.45 17.52 -26.86
CA GLY A 183 7.45 17.56 -25.79
C GLY A 183 6.84 17.57 -24.38
N GLU A 184 5.53 17.53 -24.26
CA GLU A 184 4.82 17.45 -22.99
C GLU A 184 4.86 16.04 -22.41
N ALA A 185 5.00 15.94 -21.11
CA ALA A 185 4.86 14.69 -20.37
C ALA A 185 3.44 14.59 -19.79
N ALA A 186 2.79 13.44 -20.01
CA ALA A 186 1.53 13.10 -19.37
C ALA A 186 1.73 11.90 -18.44
N SER A 187 0.92 11.81 -17.40
CA SER A 187 0.84 10.59 -16.57
C SER A 187 -0.14 9.61 -17.21
N LEU A 188 0.27 8.35 -17.28
CA LEU A 188 -0.57 7.26 -17.73
C LEU A 188 -0.90 6.36 -16.56
N ILE A 189 -2.15 6.36 -16.16
CA ILE A 189 -2.65 5.56 -15.05
C ILE A 189 -3.43 4.37 -15.59
N THR A 190 -3.13 3.19 -15.03
CA THR A 190 -3.80 1.94 -15.37
C THR A 190 -4.06 1.14 -14.12
N GLY A 191 -5.25 0.55 -13.99
CA GLY A 191 -5.61 -0.28 -12.86
C GLY A 191 -6.43 -1.50 -13.25
N VAL A 192 -6.21 -2.60 -12.55
CA VAL A 192 -7.03 -3.81 -12.60
C VAL A 192 -7.35 -4.22 -11.18
N LEU A 193 -8.63 -4.41 -10.90
CA LEU A 193 -9.11 -5.00 -9.68
C LEU A 193 -9.44 -6.47 -9.94
N PHE A 194 -9.00 -7.36 -9.06
CA PHE A 194 -9.35 -8.77 -9.18
C PHE A 194 -9.63 -9.40 -7.83
N THR A 195 -10.51 -10.38 -7.85
CA THR A 195 -10.95 -11.12 -6.67
C THR A 195 -10.24 -12.47 -6.65
N VAL A 196 -9.70 -12.80 -5.50
CA VAL A 196 -9.01 -14.08 -5.24
C VAL A 196 -9.79 -14.85 -4.21
N LYS A 197 -10.01 -16.13 -4.47
CA LYS A 197 -10.57 -17.08 -3.51
C LYS A 197 -9.56 -18.15 -3.16
N CYS A 198 -9.32 -18.35 -1.85
CA CYS A 198 -8.47 -19.41 -1.31
C CYS A 198 -9.30 -20.67 -1.04
N ASP A 199 -8.71 -21.84 -1.26
CA ASP A 199 -9.28 -23.11 -0.82
C ASP A 199 -8.68 -23.56 0.53
N ASN A 200 -9.23 -24.61 1.11
CA ASN A 200 -8.78 -25.19 2.39
C ASN A 200 -7.39 -25.87 2.30
N ARG A 201 -6.79 -25.95 1.11
CA ARG A 201 -5.45 -26.53 0.88
C ARG A 201 -4.39 -25.47 0.69
N GLY A 202 -4.77 -24.19 0.81
CA GLY A 202 -3.88 -23.05 0.58
C GLY A 202 -3.59 -22.79 -0.91
N ASN A 203 -4.41 -23.33 -1.82
CA ASN A 203 -4.42 -22.87 -3.19
C ASN A 203 -5.36 -21.69 -3.34
N TRP A 204 -5.19 -20.93 -4.41
CA TRP A 204 -6.07 -19.83 -4.71
C TRP A 204 -6.38 -19.74 -6.21
N ASN A 205 -7.54 -19.17 -6.52
CA ASN A 205 -8.02 -18.95 -7.86
C ASN A 205 -8.56 -17.54 -8.00
N ILE A 206 -8.39 -16.97 -9.19
CA ILE A 206 -9.00 -15.69 -9.55
C ILE A 206 -10.45 -15.97 -9.93
N THR A 207 -11.40 -15.34 -9.23
CA THR A 207 -12.84 -15.52 -9.44
C THR A 207 -13.50 -14.36 -10.17
N GLY A 208 -12.83 -13.20 -10.22
CA GLY A 208 -13.30 -12.02 -10.92
C GLY A 208 -12.15 -11.10 -11.30
N THR A 209 -12.33 -10.35 -12.39
CA THR A 209 -11.39 -9.31 -12.82
C THR A 209 -12.17 -8.15 -13.41
N ARG A 210 -11.72 -6.92 -13.11
CA ARG A 210 -12.29 -5.70 -13.65
C ARG A 210 -11.17 -4.72 -13.98
N GLU A 211 -11.13 -4.26 -15.21
CA GLU A 211 -10.29 -3.13 -15.63
C GLU A 211 -10.92 -1.84 -15.08
N LEU A 212 -10.09 -0.96 -14.52
CA LEU A 212 -10.51 0.31 -13.95
C LEU A 212 -10.28 1.43 -14.95
N ASN A 213 -11.15 2.45 -14.94
CA ASN A 213 -10.82 3.72 -15.53
C ASN A 213 -9.75 4.43 -14.68
N GLU A 214 -9.19 5.52 -15.20
CA GLU A 214 -8.09 6.24 -14.56
C GLU A 214 -8.49 6.80 -13.19
N GLU A 215 -9.66 7.44 -13.09
CA GLU A 215 -10.19 8.03 -11.87
C GLU A 215 -10.40 6.98 -10.77
N ASP A 216 -11.06 5.87 -11.10
CA ASP A 216 -11.28 4.76 -10.17
C ASP A 216 -9.96 4.14 -9.71
N ALA A 217 -8.99 3.95 -10.63
CA ALA A 217 -7.70 3.37 -10.32
C ALA A 217 -6.90 4.25 -9.35
N MET A 218 -6.85 5.56 -9.59
CA MET A 218 -6.18 6.54 -8.74
C MET A 218 -6.84 6.61 -7.37
N LYS A 219 -8.15 6.75 -7.32
CA LYS A 219 -8.92 6.80 -6.07
C LYS A 219 -8.68 5.55 -5.22
N MET A 220 -8.76 4.36 -5.80
CA MET A 220 -8.54 3.11 -5.07
C MET A 220 -7.11 2.96 -4.58
N PHE A 221 -6.13 3.48 -5.32
CA PHE A 221 -4.74 3.49 -4.89
C PHE A 221 -4.55 4.42 -3.68
N GLU A 222 -5.07 5.65 -3.73
CA GLU A 222 -4.99 6.62 -2.63
C GLU A 222 -5.69 6.10 -1.36
N GLU A 223 -6.88 5.52 -1.48
CA GLU A 223 -7.60 4.89 -0.35
C GLU A 223 -6.73 3.80 0.31
N SER A 224 -6.06 2.97 -0.48
CA SER A 224 -5.20 1.89 0.04
C SER A 224 -3.93 2.38 0.75
N GLU A 225 -3.56 3.64 0.60
CA GLU A 225 -2.44 4.26 1.32
C GLU A 225 -2.84 4.77 2.71
N THR A 226 -4.10 5.18 2.86
CA THR A 226 -4.61 5.83 4.08
C THR A 226 -5.19 4.84 5.11
N GLU A 227 -5.60 3.64 4.69
CA GLU A 227 -6.05 2.56 5.58
C GLU A 227 -4.86 1.77 6.16
#